data_4a9cb233dc5b5befda46f3fd6df70821
#
_entry.id   4a9cb233dc5b5befda46f3fd6df70821
#
_cell.length_a   1.000
_cell.length_b   1.000
_cell.length_c   1.000
_cell.angle_alpha   90.00
_cell.angle_beta   90.00
_cell.angle_gamma   90.00
#
_symmetry.space_group_name_H-M   'P 1'
#
loop_
_entity.id
_entity.type
_entity.pdbx_description
1 polymer ?
#
loop_
_entity_poly.entity_id
_entity_poly.type
_entity_poly.pdbx_seq_one_letter_code
_entity_poly.pdbx_strand_id
1 'polypeptide(L)' 'DKKAYLNYMKRKKEVENKNNELDKMKEDLDNVKGELGEIKGLLSTLVQKLNN' A
#
# COMPACT_ATOMS: atom_id res chain seq x y z
N ASP A 1 -20.41 30.38 12.16
CA ASP A 1 -20.81 29.60 13.32
C ASP A 1 -19.65 28.71 13.79
N LYS A 2 -19.36 28.80 15.06
CA LYS A 2 -18.24 28.07 15.68
C LYS A 2 -18.40 26.55 15.56
N LYS A 3 -19.63 26.07 15.71
CA LYS A 3 -19.93 24.65 15.61
C LYS A 3 -19.74 24.13 14.17
N ALA A 4 -20.17 24.90 13.19
CA ALA A 4 -19.99 24.56 11.77
C ALA A 4 -18.51 24.51 11.40
N TYR A 5 -17.73 25.45 11.90
CA TYR A 5 -16.29 25.49 11.70
C TYR A 5 -15.59 24.26 12.29
N LEU A 6 -15.94 23.89 13.53
CA LEU A 6 -15.37 22.72 14.19
C LEU A 6 -15.71 21.43 13.46
N ASN A 7 -16.96 21.31 12.97
CA ASN A 7 -17.39 20.15 12.18
C ASN A 7 -16.61 20.07 10.87
N TYR A 8 -16.40 21.21 10.20
CA TYR A 8 -15.60 21.26 8.98
C TYR A 8 -14.17 20.80 9.22
N MET A 9 -13.53 21.30 10.26
CA MET A 9 -12.15 20.92 10.60
C MET A 9 -12.03 19.45 10.93
N LYS A 10 -13.01 18.90 11.64
CA LYS A 10 -13.06 17.47 11.97
C LYS A 10 -13.13 16.60 10.72
N ARG A 11 -14.02 16.95 9.78
CA ARG A 11 -14.16 16.23 8.52
C ARG A 11 -12.90 16.31 7.67
N LYS A 12 -12.30 17.48 7.62
CA LYS A 12 -11.06 17.69 6.88
C LYS A 12 -9.95 16.78 7.40
N LYS A 13 -9.82 16.71 8.72
CA LYS A 13 -8.83 15.85 9.37
C LYS A 13 -9.08 14.38 9.08
N GLU A 14 -10.33 13.94 9.11
CA GLU A 14 -10.71 12.56 8.80
C GLU A 14 -10.35 12.19 7.37
N VAL A 15 -10.60 13.08 6.41
CA VAL A 15 -10.25 12.87 5.00
C VAL A 15 -8.73 12.79 4.82
N GLU A 16 -7.98 13.69 5.45
CA GLU A 16 -6.52 13.68 5.40
C GLU A 16 -5.96 12.36 5.97
N ASN A 17 -6.49 11.91 7.10
CA ASN A 17 -6.08 10.65 7.71
C ASN A 17 -6.35 9.46 6.81
N LYS A 18 -7.51 9.41 6.17
CA LYS A 18 -7.86 8.35 5.22
C LYS A 18 -6.94 8.38 4.00
N ASN A 19 -6.65 9.56 3.48
CA ASN A 19 -5.73 9.70 2.34
C ASN A 19 -4.33 9.20 2.69
N ASN A 20 -3.84 9.51 3.88
CA ASN A 20 -2.56 9.03 4.37
C ASN A 20 -2.53 7.50 4.50
N GLU A 21 -3.62 6.91 5.00
CA GLU A 21 -3.78 5.46 5.09
C GLU A 21 -3.77 4.80 3.71
N LEU A 22 -4.47 5.40 2.74
CA LEU A 22 -4.50 4.89 1.37
C LEU A 22 -3.13 4.95 0.70
N ASP A 23 -2.40 6.03 0.91
CA ASP A 23 -1.05 6.18 0.37
C ASP A 23 -0.12 5.11 0.93
N LYS A 24 -0.21 4.87 2.23
CA LYS A 24 0.56 3.82 2.89
C LYS A 24 0.20 2.44 2.36
N MET A 25 -1.08 2.16 2.16
CA MET A 25 -1.53 0.90 1.59
C MET A 25 -0.99 0.69 0.18
N LYS A 26 -0.97 1.74 -0.65
CA LYS A 26 -0.39 1.67 -2.00
C LYS A 26 1.09 1.32 -1.95
N GLU A 27 1.82 1.96 -1.04
CA GLU A 27 3.24 1.68 -0.85
C GLU A 27 3.47 0.23 -0.42
N ASP A 28 2.68 -0.25 0.54
CA ASP A 28 2.76 -1.63 1.02
C ASP A 28 2.46 -2.62 -0.11
N LEU A 29 1.44 -2.33 -0.94
CA LEU A 29 1.10 -3.17 -2.09
C LEU A 29 2.22 -3.21 -3.13
N ASP A 30 2.86 -2.08 -3.39
CA ASP A 30 3.99 -2.03 -4.32
C ASP A 30 5.16 -2.85 -3.80
N ASN A 31 5.44 -2.79 -2.51
CA ASN A 31 6.48 -3.58 -1.86
C ASN A 31 6.17 -5.09 -1.96
N VAL A 32 4.92 -5.48 -1.70
CA VAL A 32 4.48 -6.88 -1.82
C VAL A 32 4.60 -7.37 -3.25
N LYS A 33 4.23 -6.55 -4.23
CA LYS A 33 4.40 -6.88 -5.66
C LYS A 33 5.86 -7.13 -6.00
N GLY A 34 6.75 -6.29 -5.50
CA GLY A 34 8.19 -6.45 -5.70
C GLY A 34 8.70 -7.75 -5.11
N GLU A 35 8.30 -8.06 -3.88
CA GLU A 35 8.66 -9.30 -3.20
C GLU A 35 8.15 -10.54 -3.92
N LEU A 36 6.91 -10.50 -4.39
CA LEU A 36 6.32 -11.59 -5.17
C LEU A 36 7.07 -11.81 -6.48
N GLY A 37 7.48 -10.72 -7.13
CA GLY A 37 8.30 -10.79 -8.35
C GLY A 37 9.64 -11.47 -8.10
N GLU A 38 10.30 -11.16 -6.99
CA GLU A 38 11.56 -11.80 -6.59
C GLU A 38 11.37 -13.27 -6.31
N ILE A 39 10.33 -13.65 -5.58
CA ILE A 39 10.00 -15.05 -5.26
C ILE A 39 9.73 -15.82 -6.56
N LYS A 40 8.94 -15.25 -7.46
CA LYS A 40 8.66 -15.84 -8.76
C LYS A 40 9.94 -16.08 -9.56
N GLY A 41 10.85 -15.13 -9.55
CA GLY A 41 12.15 -15.27 -10.20
C GLY A 41 12.98 -16.40 -9.62
N LEU A 42 13.04 -16.49 -8.29
CA LEU A 42 13.78 -17.55 -7.60
C LEU A 42 13.18 -18.92 -7.89
N LEU A 43 11.85 -19.04 -7.89
CA LEU A 43 11.17 -20.29 -8.22
C LEU A 43 11.46 -20.71 -9.66
N SER A 44 11.43 -19.77 -10.58
CA SER A 44 11.73 -20.00 -11.99
C SER A 44 13.15 -20.54 -12.16
N THR A 45 14.11 -19.94 -11.47
CA THR A 45 15.52 -20.38 -11.48
C THR A 45 15.66 -21.80 -10.92
N LEU A 46 14.95 -22.08 -9.81
CA LEU A 46 14.98 -23.39 -9.19
C LEU A 46 14.43 -24.47 -10.13
N VAL A 47 13.30 -24.19 -10.77
CA VAL A 47 12.69 -25.12 -11.74
C VAL A 47 13.66 -25.39 -12.90
N GLN A 48 14.33 -24.39 -13.41
CA GLN A 48 15.33 -24.55 -14.49
C GLN A 48 16.47 -25.47 -14.05
N LYS A 49 16.96 -25.29 -12.83
CA LYS A 49 18.05 -26.13 -12.28
C LYS A 49 17.61 -27.58 -12.10
N LEU A 50 16.37 -27.80 -11.71
CA LEU A 50 15.83 -29.16 -11.55
C LEU A 50 15.61 -29.87 -12.88
N ASN A 51 15.36 -29.11 -13.95
CA ASN A 51 15.11 -29.66 -15.28
C ASN A 51 16.40 -29.89 -16.09
N ASN A 52 17.50 -29.36 -15.59
CA ASN A 52 18.81 -29.59 -16.23
C ASN A 52 19.50 -30.85 -15.65
#